data_15d44b2914087cccbe05822873a6775b
#
_entry.id   15d44b2914087cccbe05822873a6775b
#
_cell.length_a   1.000
_cell.length_b   1.000
_cell.length_c   1.000
_cell.angle_alpha   90.00
_cell.angle_beta   90.00
_cell.angle_gamma   90.00
#
_symmetry.space_group_name_H-M   'P 1'
#
loop_
_entity.id
_entity.type
_entity.pdbx_description
1 polymer ?
#
loop_
_entity_poly.entity_id
_entity_poly.type
_entity_poly.pdbx_seq_one_letter_code
_entity_poly.pdbx_strand_id
1 'polypeptide(L)'
;MSRLIEEVTPKALQAFADAWNRHDIDALMSFMTDDCVFEASAGPEVSGTRYVGREAVRAGYAEVWATYPDAHWGNARHFVHGERGVSEWTFTGTKADGTRVEVNGCDLFTFRDGKIALKNSYRKNRPPLPAWHR
;
A
#
# COMPACT_ATOMS: atom_id res chain seq x y z
N MET A 1 -36.48 6.12 -3.08
CA MET A 1 -35.45 6.55 -3.99
C MET A 1 -34.12 5.89 -3.61
N SER A 2 -33.50 5.30 -4.58
CA SER A 2 -32.21 4.72 -4.30
C SER A 2 -31.16 5.83 -4.26
N ARG A 3 -30.26 5.71 -3.34
CA ARG A 3 -29.12 6.60 -3.23
C ARG A 3 -27.93 5.92 -3.85
N LEU A 4 -27.21 6.66 -4.68
CA LEU A 4 -25.98 6.14 -5.22
C LEU A 4 -24.93 6.18 -4.13
N ILE A 5 -24.39 5.02 -3.81
CA ILE A 5 -23.31 4.90 -2.86
C ILE A 5 -22.06 4.61 -3.69
N GLU A 6 -21.08 5.48 -3.54
CA GLU A 6 -19.82 5.22 -4.20
C GLU A 6 -19.15 4.01 -3.57
N GLU A 7 -18.70 3.11 -4.40
CA GLU A 7 -18.01 1.93 -3.94
C GLU A 7 -16.62 1.89 -4.56
N VAL A 8 -15.68 1.40 -3.79
CA VAL A 8 -14.35 1.11 -4.33
C VAL A 8 -14.45 -0.15 -5.18
N THR A 9 -13.86 -0.11 -6.34
CA THR A 9 -13.88 -1.22 -7.30
C THR A 9 -12.48 -1.78 -7.47
N PRO A 10 -12.35 -3.00 -8.02
CA PRO A 10 -11.01 -3.50 -8.38
C PRO A 10 -10.26 -2.54 -9.31
N LYS A 11 -10.97 -1.86 -10.22
CA LYS A 11 -10.36 -0.87 -11.10
C LYS A 11 -9.78 0.31 -10.30
N ALA A 12 -10.49 0.76 -9.27
CA ALA A 12 -9.99 1.83 -8.41
C ALA A 12 -8.74 1.38 -7.64
N LEU A 13 -8.72 0.13 -7.17
CA LEU A 13 -7.53 -0.41 -6.51
C LEU A 13 -6.35 -0.53 -7.46
N GLN A 14 -6.61 -0.86 -8.74
CA GLN A 14 -5.55 -0.86 -9.74
C GLN A 14 -4.99 0.56 -9.95
N ALA A 15 -5.86 1.56 -10.00
CA ALA A 15 -5.42 2.96 -10.12
C ALA A 15 -4.59 3.38 -8.91
N PHE A 16 -4.96 2.93 -7.73
CA PHE A 16 -4.20 3.18 -6.51
C PHE A 16 -2.82 2.51 -6.59
N ALA A 17 -2.76 1.26 -7.05
CA ALA A 17 -1.49 0.54 -7.25
C ALA A 17 -0.61 1.25 -8.29
N ASP A 18 -1.21 1.74 -9.37
CA ASP A 18 -0.48 2.49 -10.40
C ASP A 18 0.13 3.78 -9.82
N ALA A 19 -0.59 4.45 -8.93
CA ALA A 19 -0.07 5.65 -8.25
C ALA A 19 1.12 5.31 -7.36
N TRP A 20 1.08 4.16 -6.67
CA TRP A 20 2.23 3.67 -5.92
C TRP A 20 3.45 3.48 -6.82
N ASN A 21 3.25 2.86 -7.98
CA ASN A 21 4.34 2.58 -8.91
C ASN A 21 4.88 3.83 -9.59
N ARG A 22 4.05 4.88 -9.73
CA ARG A 22 4.51 6.19 -10.21
C ARG A 22 5.17 7.03 -9.12
N HIS A 23 5.12 6.57 -7.86
CA HIS A 23 5.57 7.35 -6.71
C HIS A 23 4.85 8.70 -6.62
N ASP A 24 3.54 8.69 -6.82
CA ASP A 24 2.71 9.89 -6.84
C ASP A 24 1.92 10.00 -5.53
N ILE A 25 2.50 10.72 -4.57
CA ILE A 25 1.91 10.82 -3.22
C ILE A 25 0.56 11.54 -3.23
N ASP A 26 0.41 12.56 -4.06
CA ASP A 26 -0.85 13.30 -4.09
C ASP A 26 -1.97 12.42 -4.65
N ALA A 27 -1.67 11.63 -5.68
CA ALA A 27 -2.63 10.67 -6.21
C ALA A 27 -3.02 9.64 -5.16
N LEU A 28 -2.06 9.08 -4.41
CA LEU A 28 -2.37 8.14 -3.34
C LEU A 28 -3.32 8.75 -2.32
N MET A 29 -3.02 9.95 -1.86
CA MET A 29 -3.82 10.59 -0.82
C MET A 29 -5.23 10.93 -1.31
N SER A 30 -5.43 11.11 -2.60
CA SER A 30 -6.77 11.37 -3.16
C SER A 30 -7.72 10.17 -2.97
N PHE A 31 -7.19 8.97 -2.77
CA PHE A 31 -8.00 7.76 -2.53
C PHE A 31 -8.37 7.58 -1.06
N MET A 32 -7.80 8.37 -0.15
CA MET A 32 -7.89 8.13 1.28
C MET A 32 -8.97 8.99 1.95
N THR A 33 -9.61 8.45 2.99
CA THR A 33 -10.51 9.25 3.83
C THR A 33 -9.72 10.25 4.67
N ASP A 34 -10.42 11.21 5.27
CA ASP A 34 -9.78 12.23 6.10
C ASP A 34 -9.17 11.64 7.38
N ASP A 35 -9.79 10.61 7.91
CA ASP A 35 -9.34 9.93 9.14
C ASP A 35 -8.65 8.60 8.85
N CYS A 36 -8.06 8.47 7.68
CA CYS A 36 -7.46 7.22 7.23
C CYS A 36 -6.35 6.73 8.16
N VAL A 37 -6.10 5.41 8.06
CA VAL A 37 -5.06 4.73 8.82
C VAL A 37 -4.25 3.87 7.87
N PHE A 38 -2.94 3.86 8.06
CA PHE A 38 -2.02 2.95 7.38
C PHE A 38 -1.31 2.12 8.45
N GLU A 39 -1.46 0.80 8.34
CA GLU A 39 -0.73 -0.15 9.17
C GLU A 39 0.34 -0.80 8.31
N ALA A 40 1.59 -0.48 8.61
CA ALA A 40 2.73 -0.95 7.82
C ALA A 40 2.97 -2.44 8.05
N SER A 41 3.73 -3.07 7.13
CA SER A 41 3.99 -4.51 7.19
C SER A 41 4.98 -4.89 8.29
N ALA A 42 5.60 -3.93 8.94
CA ALA A 42 6.56 -4.16 10.03
C ALA A 42 6.44 -3.07 11.08
N GLY A 43 6.93 -3.34 12.25
CA GLY A 43 6.93 -2.39 13.35
C GLY A 43 6.82 -3.09 14.69
N PRO A 44 6.91 -2.35 15.78
CA PRO A 44 7.00 -2.95 17.12
C PRO A 44 5.66 -3.41 17.70
N GLU A 45 4.53 -3.02 17.08
CA GLU A 45 3.22 -3.34 17.62
C GLU A 45 2.58 -4.48 16.86
N VAL A 46 1.47 -4.98 17.38
CA VAL A 46 0.80 -6.13 16.78
C VAL A 46 0.32 -5.84 15.36
N SER A 47 0.03 -4.59 15.06
CA SER A 47 -0.40 -4.15 13.72
C SER A 47 0.73 -3.48 12.93
N GLY A 48 1.97 -3.69 13.32
CA GLY A 48 3.11 -2.98 12.72
C GLY A 48 3.13 -1.52 13.15
N THR A 49 3.90 -0.69 12.46
CA THR A 49 3.87 0.75 12.69
C THR A 49 2.55 1.29 12.16
N ARG A 50 1.86 2.05 12.99
CA ARG A 50 0.52 2.53 12.68
C ARG A 50 0.53 4.04 12.51
N TYR A 51 0.07 4.51 11.35
CA TYR A 51 -0.03 5.93 11.02
C TYR A 51 -1.51 6.31 11.00
N VAL A 52 -1.89 7.33 11.76
CA VAL A 52 -3.29 7.72 11.92
C VAL A 52 -3.48 9.15 11.43
N GLY A 53 -4.43 9.35 10.51
CA GLY A 53 -4.76 10.64 9.92
C GLY A 53 -3.96 10.92 8.64
N ARG A 54 -4.47 11.84 7.84
CA ARG A 54 -3.92 12.08 6.49
C ARG A 54 -2.46 12.50 6.50
N GLU A 55 -2.08 13.38 7.43
CA GLU A 55 -0.70 13.86 7.46
C GLU A 55 0.27 12.73 7.80
N ALA A 56 -0.06 11.94 8.83
CA ALA A 56 0.78 10.80 9.23
C ALA A 56 0.82 9.73 8.14
N VAL A 57 -0.31 9.44 7.51
CA VAL A 57 -0.39 8.44 6.44
C VAL A 57 0.45 8.89 5.24
N ARG A 58 0.35 10.16 4.86
CA ARG A 58 1.18 10.71 3.79
C ARG A 58 2.66 10.51 4.07
N ALA A 59 3.09 10.82 5.28
CA ALA A 59 4.49 10.65 5.68
C ALA A 59 4.90 9.18 5.67
N GLY A 60 4.02 8.30 6.15
CA GLY A 60 4.28 6.85 6.16
C GLY A 60 4.41 6.26 4.77
N TYR A 61 3.56 6.72 3.84
CA TYR A 61 3.65 6.29 2.44
C TYR A 61 4.95 6.76 1.80
N ALA A 62 5.31 8.03 2.01
CA ALA A 62 6.54 8.58 1.44
C ALA A 62 7.78 7.87 1.97
N GLU A 63 7.74 7.39 3.22
CA GLU A 63 8.85 6.65 3.83
C GLU A 63 9.17 5.37 3.08
N VAL A 64 8.18 4.71 2.49
CA VAL A 64 8.43 3.50 1.71
C VAL A 64 9.35 3.80 0.54
N TRP A 65 9.10 4.90 -0.18
CA TRP A 65 9.95 5.29 -1.31
C TRP A 65 11.30 5.83 -0.86
N ALA A 66 11.37 6.43 0.33
CA ALA A 66 12.65 6.87 0.89
C ALA A 66 13.54 5.66 1.19
N THR A 67 12.95 4.59 1.70
CA THR A 67 13.68 3.35 2.02
C THR A 67 14.04 2.58 0.74
N TYR A 68 13.12 2.55 -0.23
CA TYR A 68 13.28 1.84 -1.50
C TYR A 68 12.97 2.78 -2.66
N PRO A 69 13.98 3.55 -3.13
CA PRO A 69 13.72 4.51 -4.22
C PRO A 69 13.20 3.88 -5.52
N ASP A 70 13.47 2.59 -5.73
CA ASP A 70 12.99 1.82 -6.86
C ASP A 70 11.80 0.92 -6.52
N ALA A 71 11.09 1.21 -5.45
CA ALA A 71 9.96 0.38 -5.00
C ALA A 71 8.94 0.17 -6.12
N HIS A 72 8.54 -1.09 -6.30
CA HIS A 72 7.58 -1.48 -7.33
C HIS A 72 6.71 -2.62 -6.82
N TRP A 73 5.42 -2.56 -7.12
CA TRP A 73 4.45 -3.59 -6.79
C TRP A 73 3.94 -4.19 -8.09
N GLY A 74 4.39 -5.41 -8.39
CA GLY A 74 4.07 -6.10 -9.63
C GLY A 74 3.03 -7.21 -9.43
N ASN A 75 2.52 -7.73 -10.53
CA ASN A 75 1.57 -8.86 -10.53
C ASN A 75 0.33 -8.59 -9.68
N ALA A 76 -0.15 -7.36 -9.71
CA ALA A 76 -1.25 -6.95 -8.84
C ALA A 76 -2.56 -7.65 -9.20
N ARG A 77 -3.27 -8.12 -8.18
CA ARG A 77 -4.60 -8.70 -8.31
C ARG A 77 -5.47 -8.13 -7.19
N HIS A 78 -6.69 -7.76 -7.53
CA HIS A 78 -7.56 -7.02 -6.63
C HIS A 78 -8.90 -7.70 -6.47
N PHE A 79 -9.38 -7.75 -5.23
CA PHE A 79 -10.67 -8.33 -4.87
C PHE A 79 -11.41 -7.34 -3.99
N VAL A 80 -12.69 -7.14 -4.26
CA VAL A 80 -13.52 -6.22 -3.47
C VAL A 80 -14.82 -6.93 -3.14
N HIS A 81 -15.22 -6.82 -1.88
CA HIS A 81 -16.51 -7.29 -1.42
C HIS A 81 -17.05 -6.28 -0.41
N GLY A 82 -18.03 -5.48 -0.82
CA GLY A 82 -18.61 -4.46 0.05
C GLY A 82 -17.54 -3.46 0.50
N GLU A 83 -17.42 -3.33 1.81
CA GLU A 83 -16.50 -2.37 2.43
C GLU A 83 -15.11 -2.94 2.67
N ARG A 84 -14.83 -4.14 2.16
CA ARG A 84 -13.53 -4.78 2.34
C ARG A 84 -12.91 -5.12 1.00
N GLY A 85 -11.59 -5.05 0.94
CA GLY A 85 -10.87 -5.40 -0.26
C GLY A 85 -9.49 -5.92 0.03
N VAL A 86 -8.91 -6.56 -0.99
CA VAL A 86 -7.55 -7.11 -0.94
C VAL A 86 -6.86 -6.79 -2.24
N SER A 87 -5.61 -6.34 -2.14
CA SER A 87 -4.71 -6.29 -3.29
C SER A 87 -3.53 -7.21 -3.00
N GLU A 88 -3.31 -8.19 -3.88
CA GLU A 88 -2.13 -9.05 -3.82
C GLU A 88 -1.09 -8.54 -4.80
N TRP A 89 0.17 -8.62 -4.43
CA TRP A 89 1.25 -8.11 -5.29
C TRP A 89 2.59 -8.75 -4.92
N THR A 90 3.56 -8.55 -5.79
CA THR A 90 4.97 -8.84 -5.51
C THR A 90 5.70 -7.52 -5.35
N PHE A 91 6.25 -7.29 -4.19
CA PHE A 91 7.03 -6.08 -3.90
C PHE A 91 8.48 -6.31 -4.23
N THR A 92 9.09 -5.37 -4.96
CA THR A 92 10.52 -5.35 -5.21
C THR A 92 11.07 -3.99 -4.84
N GLY A 93 12.29 -3.98 -4.29
CA GLY A 93 12.95 -2.73 -3.93
C GLY A 93 14.39 -2.97 -3.56
N THR A 94 15.19 -1.90 -3.63
CA THR A 94 16.60 -1.93 -3.30
C THR A 94 16.88 -0.84 -2.26
N LYS A 95 17.51 -1.24 -1.16
CA LYS A 95 17.92 -0.30 -0.11
C LYS A 95 19.19 0.43 -0.50
N ALA A 96 19.52 1.49 0.25
CA ALA A 96 20.72 2.28 0.01
C ALA A 96 22.01 1.47 0.06
N ASP A 97 22.04 0.40 0.87
CA ASP A 97 23.21 -0.48 0.97
C ASP A 97 23.29 -1.51 -0.16
N GLY A 98 22.36 -1.47 -1.11
CA GLY A 98 22.33 -2.38 -2.25
C GLY A 98 21.59 -3.68 -2.00
N THR A 99 21.14 -3.97 -0.78
CA THR A 99 20.36 -5.19 -0.55
C THR A 99 19.01 -5.08 -1.24
N ARG A 100 18.57 -6.20 -1.81
CA ARG A 100 17.34 -6.26 -2.58
C ARG A 100 16.28 -7.07 -1.84
N VAL A 101 15.04 -6.62 -1.97
CA VAL A 101 13.87 -7.33 -1.45
C VAL A 101 12.97 -7.70 -2.63
N GLU A 102 12.52 -8.93 -2.63
CA GLU A 102 11.51 -9.39 -3.59
C GLU A 102 10.62 -10.38 -2.86
N VAL A 103 9.42 -9.96 -2.48
CA VAL A 103 8.52 -10.76 -1.65
C VAL A 103 7.09 -10.55 -2.10
N ASN A 104 6.28 -11.58 -1.95
CA ASN A 104 4.84 -11.47 -2.13
C ASN A 104 4.21 -10.90 -0.88
N GLY A 105 3.14 -10.15 -1.08
CA GLY A 105 2.38 -9.59 0.02
C GLY A 105 0.99 -9.20 -0.42
N CYS A 106 0.30 -8.54 0.48
CA CYS A 106 -1.04 -8.05 0.20
C CYS A 106 -1.38 -6.88 1.11
N ASP A 107 -2.33 -6.10 0.66
CA ASP A 107 -2.99 -5.09 1.48
C ASP A 107 -4.41 -5.53 1.76
N LEU A 108 -4.81 -5.45 3.01
CA LEU A 108 -6.19 -5.59 3.41
C LEU A 108 -6.76 -4.19 3.59
N PHE A 109 -7.86 -3.92 2.90
CA PHE A 109 -8.48 -2.59 2.92
C PHE A 109 -9.81 -2.59 3.62
N THR A 110 -10.10 -1.48 4.28
CA THR A 110 -11.45 -1.11 4.69
C THR A 110 -11.82 0.16 3.93
N PHE A 111 -13.02 0.18 3.35
CA PHE A 111 -13.50 1.31 2.56
C PHE A 111 -14.62 2.03 3.29
N ARG A 112 -14.73 3.33 3.02
CA ARG A 112 -15.85 4.14 3.50
C ARG A 112 -16.07 5.29 2.52
N ASP A 113 -17.31 5.47 2.09
CA ASP A 113 -17.72 6.56 1.19
C ASP A 113 -16.86 6.60 -0.10
N GLY A 114 -16.61 5.43 -0.66
CA GLY A 114 -15.88 5.31 -1.91
C GLY A 114 -14.38 5.54 -1.80
N LYS A 115 -13.86 5.58 -0.56
CA LYS A 115 -12.44 5.82 -0.32
C LYS A 115 -11.87 4.77 0.63
N ILE A 116 -10.55 4.77 0.73
CA ILE A 116 -9.82 3.84 1.61
C ILE A 116 -9.71 4.47 3.00
N ALA A 117 -10.31 3.82 3.99
CA ALA A 117 -10.23 4.24 5.39
C ALA A 117 -9.06 3.57 6.10
N LEU A 118 -8.75 2.32 5.73
CA LEU A 118 -7.64 1.59 6.32
C LEU A 118 -6.89 0.84 5.22
N LYS A 119 -5.59 0.98 5.21
CA LYS A 119 -4.69 0.15 4.40
C LYS A 119 -3.79 -0.61 5.36
N ASN A 120 -3.96 -1.93 5.41
CA ASN A 120 -3.23 -2.80 6.30
C ASN A 120 -2.35 -3.73 5.48
N SER A 121 -1.05 -3.53 5.53
CA SER A 121 -0.10 -4.20 4.64
C SER A 121 0.55 -5.41 5.31
N TYR A 122 0.69 -6.46 4.54
CA TYR A 122 1.40 -7.68 4.93
C TYR A 122 2.41 -8.04 3.86
N ARG A 123 3.57 -8.46 4.26
CA ARG A 123 4.59 -8.98 3.33
C ARG A 123 5.19 -10.26 3.87
N LYS A 124 5.49 -11.20 2.97
CA LYS A 124 6.29 -12.35 3.35
C LYS A 124 7.64 -11.86 3.85
N ASN A 125 8.19 -12.57 4.82
CA ASN A 125 9.50 -12.26 5.38
C ASN A 125 10.48 -13.34 4.93
N ARG A 126 11.54 -12.92 4.25
CA ARG A 126 12.58 -13.83 3.78
C ARG A 126 13.92 -13.10 3.88
N PRO A 127 15.03 -13.86 3.92
CA PRO A 127 16.34 -13.21 3.93
C PRO A 127 16.51 -12.28 2.73
N PRO A 128 17.18 -11.13 2.90
CA PRO A 128 17.44 -10.22 1.78
C PRO A 128 18.21 -10.91 0.67
N LEU A 129 17.93 -10.52 -0.57
CA LEU A 129 18.67 -10.98 -1.71
C LEU A 129 19.98 -10.19 -1.80
N PRO A 130 21.04 -10.81 -2.36
CA PRO A 130 22.29 -10.07 -2.55
C PRO A 130 22.12 -8.93 -3.55
N ALA A 131 22.99 -7.92 -3.44
CA ALA A 131 23.02 -6.82 -4.39
C ALA A 131 23.29 -7.34 -5.79
N TRP A 132 22.85 -6.55 -6.79
CA TRP A 132 23.14 -6.88 -8.19
C TRP A 132 24.64 -6.85 -8.43
N HIS A 133 25.10 -7.81 -9.21
CA HIS A 133 26.48 -7.86 -9.66
C HIS A 133 26.59 -7.45 -11.12
N ARG A 134 27.71 -6.90 -11.45
CA ARG A 134 28.07 -6.58 -12.84
C ARG A 134 29.14 -7.50 -13.33
#